data_e4461a3f3ab0a095f90170e852a35890
#
_entry.id   e4461a3f3ab0a095f90170e852a35890
#
_cell.length_a   1.000
_cell.length_b   1.000
_cell.length_c   1.000
_cell.angle_alpha   90.00
_cell.angle_beta   90.00
_cell.angle_gamma   90.00
#
_symmetry.space_group_name_H-M   'P 1'
#
loop_
_entity.id
_entity.type
_entity.pdbx_description
1 polymer ?
#
loop_
_entity_poly.entity_id
_entity_poly.type
_entity_poly.pdbx_seq_one_letter_code
_entity_poly.pdbx_strand_id
1 'polypeptide(L)'
;MNLGAMLNAYPDSMGGNLSEIARTLNLPQLRGAFRSFYILPSLFHTDLDRGFSVISYDLDRRMATREDIESLKAQGIDLKLDFILNHLSVLSPQFQDILQKGDDSPYRDFFIDWNKFWAGCGEMTAEGYIQPEPRYIREMFFRKPGLPILMVRLPDGREVPYWNTFYQEVRYAPVDAQDLMPLGLQYGEANDLAHRINQALALGEKPAETELPSAVRELLESRRRYLGQMDLNLNSPLVWDYYDETLRRLADYGAAIVRLDAFAYAPKAPGRRNFLNEPETWQVLDRVKD
;
A
#
# COMPACT_ATOMS: atom_id res chain seq x y z
N MET A 1 -5.00 -20.98 24.63
CA MET A 1 -5.35 -19.54 24.75
C MET A 1 -6.17 -19.34 26.03
N ASN A 2 -5.71 -18.50 26.92
CA ASN A 2 -6.47 -18.19 28.15
C ASN A 2 -7.52 -17.12 27.83
N LEU A 3 -8.76 -17.33 28.24
CA LEU A 3 -9.82 -16.33 28.13
C LEU A 3 -9.50 -15.11 29.00
N GLY A 4 -9.74 -13.91 28.50
CA GLY A 4 -9.52 -12.67 29.22
C GLY A 4 -9.73 -11.44 28.33
N ALA A 5 -9.60 -10.26 28.92
CA ALA A 5 -9.73 -9.01 28.18
C ALA A 5 -8.59 -8.84 27.17
N MET A 6 -8.91 -8.31 25.98
CA MET A 6 -7.96 -7.93 24.95
C MET A 6 -7.86 -6.40 24.92
N LEU A 7 -6.63 -5.87 25.02
CA LEU A 7 -6.34 -4.49 24.67
C LEU A 7 -6.31 -4.39 23.13
N ASN A 8 -6.87 -3.32 22.56
CA ASN A 8 -6.75 -2.97 21.15
C ASN A 8 -6.23 -1.53 21.06
N ALA A 9 -5.03 -1.34 20.54
CA ALA A 9 -4.41 -0.02 20.46
C ALA A 9 -3.33 0.05 19.36
N TYR A 10 -3.08 1.26 18.88
CA TYR A 10 -1.87 1.55 18.13
C TYR A 10 -0.66 1.63 19.07
N PRO A 11 0.57 1.42 18.59
CA PRO A 11 1.78 1.52 19.40
C PRO A 11 1.94 2.87 20.11
N ASP A 12 1.42 3.94 19.52
CA ASP A 12 1.48 5.32 20.01
C ASP A 12 0.26 5.77 20.84
N SER A 13 -0.66 4.85 21.16
CA SER A 13 -1.94 5.23 21.83
C SER A 13 -1.77 5.62 23.30
N MET A 14 -0.70 5.19 23.97
CA MET A 14 -0.43 5.46 25.38
C MET A 14 1.01 5.97 25.57
N GLY A 15 1.30 7.12 24.99
CA GLY A 15 2.65 7.65 24.89
C GLY A 15 3.09 7.73 23.43
N GLY A 16 4.37 7.64 23.14
CA GLY A 16 4.89 7.81 21.78
C GLY A 16 5.16 6.50 21.03
N ASN A 17 5.17 5.35 21.73
CA ASN A 17 5.56 4.07 21.18
C ASN A 17 5.15 2.88 22.08
N LEU A 18 5.43 1.67 21.61
CA LEU A 18 5.07 0.43 22.28
C LEU A 18 5.72 0.26 23.68
N SER A 19 6.92 0.83 23.88
CA SER A 19 7.60 0.80 25.17
C SER A 19 6.78 1.46 26.28
N GLU A 20 6.13 2.58 25.96
CA GLU A 20 5.26 3.29 26.91
C GLU A 20 4.04 2.44 27.29
N ILE A 21 3.46 1.74 26.31
CA ILE A 21 2.34 0.82 26.55
C ILE A 21 2.80 -0.34 27.44
N ALA A 22 3.95 -0.97 27.13
CA ALA A 22 4.48 -2.08 27.91
C ALA A 22 4.74 -1.68 29.36
N ARG A 23 5.28 -0.47 29.60
CA ARG A 23 5.45 0.10 30.95
C ARG A 23 4.11 0.34 31.64
N THR A 24 3.16 0.92 30.94
CA THR A 24 1.82 1.21 31.49
C THR A 24 1.09 -0.06 31.91
N LEU A 25 1.14 -1.11 31.08
CA LEU A 25 0.51 -2.40 31.40
C LEU A 25 1.18 -3.13 32.57
N ASN A 26 2.43 -2.81 32.87
CA ASN A 26 3.16 -3.37 34.00
C ASN A 26 2.93 -2.64 35.33
N LEU A 27 2.17 -1.54 35.35
CA LEU A 27 1.78 -0.86 36.58
C LEU A 27 0.95 -1.79 37.49
N PRO A 28 1.10 -1.71 38.83
CA PRO A 28 0.38 -2.60 39.76
C PRO A 28 -1.14 -2.66 39.52
N GLN A 29 -1.75 -1.55 39.10
CA GLN A 29 -3.18 -1.42 38.84
C GLN A 29 -3.65 -2.11 37.56
N LEU A 30 -2.74 -2.33 36.58
CA LEU A 30 -3.07 -2.87 35.26
C LEU A 30 -2.44 -4.24 35.00
N ARG A 31 -1.46 -4.66 35.82
CA ARG A 31 -0.77 -5.93 35.67
C ARG A 31 -1.77 -7.09 35.70
N GLY A 32 -1.81 -7.88 34.63
CA GLY A 32 -2.71 -9.01 34.48
C GLY A 32 -4.14 -8.64 34.11
N ALA A 33 -4.47 -7.37 33.90
CA ALA A 33 -5.79 -6.93 33.47
C ALA A 33 -6.13 -7.41 32.04
N PHE A 34 -5.11 -7.51 31.18
CA PHE A 34 -5.26 -7.96 29.79
C PHE A 34 -4.52 -9.29 29.59
N ARG A 35 -5.17 -10.23 28.89
CA ARG A 35 -4.57 -11.52 28.49
C ARG A 35 -4.00 -11.47 27.09
N SER A 36 -4.47 -10.56 26.25
CA SER A 36 -3.96 -10.37 24.91
C SER A 36 -3.91 -8.90 24.53
N PHE A 37 -3.07 -8.59 23.58
CA PHE A 37 -2.95 -7.24 23.03
C PHE A 37 -2.97 -7.32 21.50
N TYR A 38 -4.00 -6.74 20.88
CA TYR A 38 -4.04 -6.49 19.46
C TYR A 38 -3.30 -5.20 19.18
N ILE A 39 -2.08 -5.32 18.70
CA ILE A 39 -1.24 -4.20 18.28
C ILE A 39 -1.59 -3.90 16.83
N LEU A 40 -2.14 -2.71 16.59
CA LEU A 40 -2.52 -2.26 15.25
C LEU A 40 -1.28 -2.00 14.38
N PRO A 41 -1.37 -2.13 13.03
CA PRO A 41 -0.21 -2.41 12.16
C PRO A 41 0.80 -1.27 12.00
N SER A 42 0.57 -0.08 12.57
CA SER A 42 1.56 1.00 12.53
C SER A 42 2.86 0.72 13.31
N LEU A 43 3.00 -0.46 13.92
CA LEU A 43 4.28 -0.92 14.46
C LEU A 43 5.26 -1.33 13.35
N PHE A 44 4.80 -1.56 12.14
CA PHE A 44 5.61 -1.89 10.96
C PHE A 44 5.96 -0.64 10.15
N HIS A 45 6.84 -0.77 9.16
CA HIS A 45 7.04 0.30 8.18
C HIS A 45 5.81 0.45 7.30
N THR A 46 5.10 1.56 7.44
CA THR A 46 3.84 1.86 6.77
C THR A 46 3.79 3.34 6.37
N ASP A 47 2.92 3.72 5.41
CA ASP A 47 2.78 5.11 4.97
C ASP A 47 1.36 5.67 5.12
N LEU A 48 0.35 4.90 4.78
CA LEU A 48 -1.05 5.35 4.73
C LEU A 48 -1.93 4.54 5.69
N ASP A 49 -3.15 5.04 5.90
CA ASP A 49 -4.24 4.33 6.58
C ASP A 49 -3.86 3.81 7.99
N ARG A 50 -3.09 4.61 8.72
CA ARG A 50 -2.66 4.30 10.10
C ARG A 50 -2.03 2.88 10.23
N GLY A 51 -1.27 2.45 9.22
CA GLY A 51 -0.56 1.18 9.24
C GLY A 51 -1.09 0.11 8.29
N PHE A 52 -2.30 0.26 7.75
CA PHE A 52 -2.85 -0.73 6.80
C PHE A 52 -2.29 -0.61 5.37
N SER A 53 -1.42 0.34 5.11
CA SER A 53 -0.62 0.44 3.89
C SER A 53 0.83 0.06 4.21
N VAL A 54 1.12 -1.23 4.16
CA VAL A 54 2.42 -1.77 4.58
C VAL A 54 3.46 -1.57 3.51
N ILE A 55 4.62 -1.02 3.90
CA ILE A 55 5.84 -0.94 3.10
C ILE A 55 6.65 -2.23 3.30
N SER A 56 6.91 -2.58 4.55
CA SER A 56 7.51 -3.86 4.95
C SER A 56 7.05 -4.25 6.35
N TYR A 57 7.11 -5.55 6.67
CA TYR A 57 6.83 -6.08 8.02
C TYR A 57 8.03 -6.00 8.97
N ASP A 58 9.03 -5.19 8.65
CA ASP A 58 10.05 -4.80 9.62
C ASP A 58 9.46 -3.82 10.63
N LEU A 59 9.90 -3.92 11.89
CA LEU A 59 9.45 -2.98 12.92
C LEU A 59 9.95 -1.57 12.62
N ASP A 60 9.06 -0.60 12.67
CA ASP A 60 9.44 0.81 12.71
C ASP A 60 10.01 1.09 14.13
N ARG A 61 11.31 1.30 14.21
CA ARG A 61 12.01 1.53 15.49
C ARG A 61 11.51 2.74 16.28
N ARG A 62 10.80 3.64 15.63
CA ARG A 62 10.13 4.77 16.31
C ARG A 62 8.91 4.31 17.08
N MET A 63 8.26 3.24 16.62
CA MET A 63 7.01 2.71 17.15
C MET A 63 7.19 1.50 18.04
N ALA A 64 8.11 0.59 17.69
CA ALA A 64 8.31 -0.66 18.40
C ALA A 64 9.72 -1.23 18.18
N THR A 65 10.23 -1.89 19.20
CA THR A 65 11.45 -2.70 19.16
C THR A 65 11.16 -4.16 19.50
N ARG A 66 12.12 -5.06 19.27
CA ARG A 66 11.98 -6.46 19.72
C ARG A 66 11.93 -6.56 21.24
N GLU A 67 12.65 -5.72 21.93
CA GLU A 67 12.67 -5.65 23.40
C GLU A 67 11.29 -5.27 23.97
N ASP A 68 10.56 -4.38 23.31
CA ASP A 68 9.19 -4.03 23.70
C ASP A 68 8.24 -5.22 23.55
N ILE A 69 8.37 -5.96 22.45
CA ILE A 69 7.59 -7.17 22.18
C ILE A 69 7.89 -8.24 23.25
N GLU A 70 9.16 -8.50 23.53
CA GLU A 70 9.57 -9.46 24.57
C GLU A 70 9.11 -9.02 25.97
N SER A 71 9.11 -7.72 26.26
CA SER A 71 8.59 -7.18 27.53
C SER A 71 7.09 -7.46 27.70
N LEU A 72 6.30 -7.35 26.65
CA LEU A 72 4.87 -7.68 26.67
C LEU A 72 4.65 -9.19 26.86
N LYS A 73 5.40 -10.01 26.14
CA LYS A 73 5.36 -11.49 26.27
C LYS A 73 5.75 -11.93 27.69
N ALA A 74 6.77 -11.31 28.27
CA ALA A 74 7.21 -11.60 29.66
C ALA A 74 6.12 -11.26 30.69
N GLN A 75 5.19 -10.36 30.38
CA GLN A 75 4.02 -10.07 31.19
C GLN A 75 2.88 -11.09 31.04
N GLY A 76 3.06 -12.12 30.19
CA GLY A 76 2.06 -13.14 29.89
C GLY A 76 0.95 -12.67 28.96
N ILE A 77 1.22 -11.68 28.11
CA ILE A 77 0.28 -11.10 27.17
C ILE A 77 0.46 -11.78 25.79
N ASP A 78 -0.59 -12.42 25.29
CA ASP A 78 -0.65 -12.99 23.96
C ASP A 78 -0.79 -11.86 22.92
N LEU A 79 0.08 -11.84 21.91
CA LEU A 79 0.07 -10.79 20.88
C LEU A 79 -0.81 -11.18 19.69
N LYS A 80 -1.62 -10.23 19.22
CA LYS A 80 -2.35 -10.30 17.96
C LYS A 80 -1.80 -9.25 17.01
N LEU A 81 -1.37 -9.67 15.81
CA LEU A 81 -0.79 -8.82 14.79
C LEU A 81 -1.58 -8.94 13.48
N ASP A 82 -1.53 -7.89 12.65
CA ASP A 82 -2.17 -7.89 11.34
C ASP A 82 -1.28 -8.48 10.26
N PHE A 83 -1.91 -9.17 9.33
CA PHE A 83 -1.37 -9.49 8.03
C PHE A 83 -2.35 -9.02 6.94
N ILE A 84 -1.92 -8.06 6.12
CA ILE A 84 -2.70 -7.48 5.04
C ILE A 84 -2.50 -8.33 3.79
N LEU A 85 -3.52 -9.11 3.39
CA LEU A 85 -3.42 -10.07 2.30
C LEU A 85 -3.68 -9.46 0.91
N ASN A 86 -4.46 -8.38 0.83
CA ASN A 86 -4.89 -7.87 -0.47
C ASN A 86 -3.87 -6.95 -1.15
N HIS A 87 -3.08 -6.19 -0.39
CA HIS A 87 -2.30 -5.10 -0.96
C HIS A 87 -1.03 -4.77 -0.17
N LEU A 88 -0.12 -4.07 -0.84
CA LEU A 88 1.04 -3.39 -0.25
C LEU A 88 1.07 -1.91 -0.67
N SER A 89 1.81 -1.12 0.08
CA SER A 89 2.11 0.26 -0.30
C SER A 89 2.87 0.30 -1.63
N VAL A 90 2.61 1.33 -2.42
CA VAL A 90 3.44 1.68 -3.58
C VAL A 90 4.92 1.88 -3.20
N LEU A 91 5.20 2.23 -1.94
CA LEU A 91 6.57 2.38 -1.42
C LEU A 91 7.22 1.04 -1.02
N SER A 92 6.52 -0.09 -1.16
CA SER A 92 7.12 -1.41 -0.92
C SER A 92 8.32 -1.67 -1.83
N PRO A 93 9.35 -2.39 -1.36
CA PRO A 93 10.51 -2.71 -2.17
C PRO A 93 10.16 -3.34 -3.52
N GLN A 94 9.14 -4.19 -3.55
CA GLN A 94 8.67 -4.87 -4.76
C GLN A 94 8.11 -3.87 -5.80
N PHE A 95 7.28 -2.91 -5.35
CA PHE A 95 6.73 -1.93 -6.28
C PHE A 95 7.77 -0.89 -6.71
N GLN A 96 8.67 -0.51 -5.82
CA GLN A 96 9.79 0.38 -6.14
C GLN A 96 10.75 -0.24 -7.16
N ASP A 97 10.96 -1.57 -7.11
CA ASP A 97 11.75 -2.28 -8.12
C ASP A 97 11.10 -2.22 -9.51
N ILE A 98 9.75 -2.32 -9.58
CA ILE A 98 9.01 -2.13 -10.84
C ILE A 98 9.19 -0.70 -11.38
N LEU A 99 9.10 0.32 -10.51
CA LEU A 99 9.30 1.72 -10.94
C LEU A 99 10.71 1.99 -11.46
N GLN A 100 11.71 1.25 -10.98
CA GLN A 100 13.11 1.40 -11.38
C GLN A 100 13.47 0.57 -12.62
N LYS A 101 12.92 -0.63 -12.77
CA LYS A 101 13.32 -1.61 -13.80
C LYS A 101 12.26 -1.87 -14.87
N GLY A 102 11.02 -1.45 -14.64
CA GLY A 102 9.94 -1.69 -15.58
C GLY A 102 9.69 -3.18 -15.81
N ASP A 103 9.69 -3.60 -17.06
CA ASP A 103 9.45 -5.01 -17.43
C ASP A 103 10.58 -5.97 -17.01
N ASP A 104 11.78 -5.47 -16.72
CA ASP A 104 12.91 -6.26 -16.22
C ASP A 104 12.80 -6.58 -14.72
N SER A 105 11.81 -6.04 -14.04
CA SER A 105 11.56 -6.34 -12.62
C SER A 105 11.02 -7.76 -12.46
N PRO A 106 11.59 -8.59 -11.56
CA PRO A 106 11.01 -9.90 -11.22
C PRO A 106 9.61 -9.74 -10.60
N TYR A 107 9.30 -8.57 -10.06
CA TYR A 107 8.01 -8.26 -9.44
C TYR A 107 6.97 -7.71 -10.43
N ARG A 108 7.25 -7.69 -11.74
CA ARG A 108 6.36 -7.12 -12.76
C ARG A 108 4.92 -7.65 -12.69
N ASP A 109 4.76 -8.92 -12.31
CA ASP A 109 3.47 -9.60 -12.15
C ASP A 109 3.11 -9.88 -10.68
N PHE A 110 3.82 -9.27 -9.74
CA PHE A 110 3.54 -9.38 -8.31
C PHE A 110 2.26 -8.62 -7.91
N PHE A 111 2.00 -7.52 -8.60
CA PHE A 111 0.78 -6.72 -8.46
C PHE A 111 -0.12 -6.92 -9.68
N ILE A 112 -1.41 -6.65 -9.54
CA ILE A 112 -2.36 -6.84 -10.62
C ILE A 112 -2.21 -5.72 -11.66
N ASP A 113 -1.61 -6.04 -12.81
CA ASP A 113 -1.67 -5.22 -14.01
C ASP A 113 -3.11 -5.28 -14.56
N TRP A 114 -3.77 -4.15 -14.58
CA TRP A 114 -5.16 -4.03 -14.98
C TRP A 114 -5.39 -4.50 -16.41
N ASN A 115 -4.50 -4.14 -17.34
CA ASN A 115 -4.65 -4.51 -18.74
C ASN A 115 -4.44 -6.00 -18.97
N LYS A 116 -3.49 -6.62 -18.26
CA LYS A 116 -3.31 -8.07 -18.30
C LYS A 116 -4.52 -8.80 -17.72
N PHE A 117 -5.07 -8.30 -16.62
CA PHE A 117 -6.23 -8.90 -15.97
C PHE A 117 -7.48 -8.84 -16.85
N TRP A 118 -7.72 -7.71 -17.53
CA TRP A 118 -8.91 -7.49 -18.35
C TRP A 118 -8.70 -7.80 -19.84
N ALA A 119 -7.58 -8.44 -20.21
CA ALA A 119 -7.32 -8.81 -21.62
C ALA A 119 -8.47 -9.63 -22.21
N GLY A 120 -9.03 -9.14 -23.32
CA GLY A 120 -10.19 -9.76 -23.99
C GLY A 120 -11.55 -9.53 -23.32
N CYS A 121 -11.62 -8.71 -22.27
CA CYS A 121 -12.87 -8.43 -21.56
C CYS A 121 -13.37 -6.99 -21.74
N GLY A 122 -12.78 -6.20 -22.63
CA GLY A 122 -13.14 -4.81 -22.86
C GLY A 122 -12.31 -4.17 -23.95
N GLU A 123 -12.43 -2.86 -24.10
CA GLU A 123 -11.76 -2.07 -25.13
C GLU A 123 -10.69 -1.16 -24.50
N MET A 124 -9.57 -0.99 -25.24
CA MET A 124 -8.50 -0.07 -24.83
C MET A 124 -8.98 1.37 -24.98
N THR A 125 -8.86 2.15 -23.93
CA THR A 125 -9.16 3.59 -23.96
C THR A 125 -8.00 4.40 -24.52
N ALA A 126 -8.25 5.67 -24.84
CA ALA A 126 -7.20 6.61 -25.26
C ALA A 126 -6.18 6.88 -24.15
N GLU A 127 -6.57 6.73 -22.88
CA GLU A 127 -5.73 6.89 -21.71
C GLU A 127 -4.83 5.68 -21.41
N GLY A 128 -4.96 4.59 -22.20
CA GLY A 128 -4.06 3.43 -22.12
C GLY A 128 -4.48 2.34 -21.13
N TYR A 129 -5.72 2.32 -20.66
CA TYR A 129 -6.26 1.21 -19.88
C TYR A 129 -7.45 0.55 -20.58
N ILE A 130 -7.70 -0.72 -20.29
CA ILE A 130 -8.89 -1.43 -20.77
C ILE A 130 -10.10 -0.99 -19.95
N GLN A 131 -11.13 -0.47 -20.62
CA GLN A 131 -12.46 -0.30 -20.05
C GLN A 131 -13.21 -1.64 -20.16
N PRO A 132 -13.44 -2.37 -19.05
CA PRO A 132 -14.16 -3.64 -19.13
C PRO A 132 -15.60 -3.43 -19.57
N GLU A 133 -16.12 -4.38 -20.35
CA GLU A 133 -17.54 -4.38 -20.70
C GLU A 133 -18.42 -4.47 -19.45
N PRO A 134 -19.59 -3.82 -19.42
CA PRO A 134 -20.49 -3.80 -18.26
C PRO A 134 -20.84 -5.18 -17.71
N ARG A 135 -20.92 -6.21 -18.56
CA ARG A 135 -21.22 -7.59 -18.12
C ARG A 135 -20.17 -8.18 -17.20
N TYR A 136 -18.90 -7.76 -17.34
CA TYR A 136 -17.79 -8.29 -16.51
C TYR A 136 -17.64 -7.59 -15.17
N ILE A 137 -18.13 -6.35 -15.03
CA ILE A 137 -17.99 -5.54 -13.82
C ILE A 137 -19.32 -5.33 -13.07
N ARG A 138 -20.43 -5.86 -13.60
CA ARG A 138 -21.79 -5.65 -13.05
C ARG A 138 -21.91 -6.04 -11.57
N GLU A 139 -21.21 -7.08 -11.16
CA GLU A 139 -21.25 -7.60 -9.78
C GLU A 139 -20.10 -7.05 -8.92
N MET A 140 -19.24 -6.24 -9.50
CA MET A 140 -18.17 -5.58 -8.76
C MET A 140 -18.69 -4.34 -8.04
N PHE A 141 -18.13 -4.10 -6.87
CA PHE A 141 -18.36 -2.86 -6.17
C PHE A 141 -17.03 -2.08 -6.09
N PHE A 142 -17.11 -0.79 -6.32
CA PHE A 142 -15.97 0.11 -6.25
C PHE A 142 -16.14 1.05 -5.06
N ARG A 143 -15.10 1.14 -4.23
CA ARG A 143 -15.13 1.97 -3.02
C ARG A 143 -15.09 3.47 -3.31
N LYS A 144 -14.69 3.83 -4.53
CA LYS A 144 -14.61 5.20 -5.03
C LYS A 144 -15.32 5.31 -6.38
N PRO A 145 -15.75 6.49 -6.79
CA PRO A 145 -16.18 6.73 -8.16
C PRO A 145 -15.07 6.41 -9.16
N GLY A 146 -15.41 5.80 -10.29
CA GLY A 146 -14.47 5.40 -11.32
C GLY A 146 -13.84 4.02 -11.09
N LEU A 147 -12.95 3.64 -12.00
CA LEU A 147 -12.23 2.37 -11.91
C LEU A 147 -11.08 2.45 -10.89
N PRO A 148 -10.76 1.35 -10.19
CA PRO A 148 -9.72 1.31 -9.18
C PRO A 148 -8.33 1.17 -9.82
N ILE A 149 -7.90 2.17 -10.58
CA ILE A 149 -6.68 2.15 -11.39
C ILE A 149 -5.74 3.26 -10.93
N LEU A 150 -4.47 2.92 -10.74
CA LEU A 150 -3.37 3.86 -10.68
C LEU A 150 -2.54 3.73 -11.96
N MET A 151 -2.52 4.79 -12.78
CA MET A 151 -1.63 4.86 -13.94
C MET A 151 -0.21 5.12 -13.50
N VAL A 152 0.69 4.22 -13.84
CA VAL A 152 2.09 4.22 -13.40
C VAL A 152 3.01 4.32 -14.61
N ARG A 153 3.87 5.34 -14.65
CA ARG A 153 4.87 5.53 -15.70
C ARG A 153 6.09 4.66 -15.41
N LEU A 154 6.42 3.79 -16.33
CA LEU A 154 7.63 2.97 -16.29
C LEU A 154 8.86 3.75 -16.80
N PRO A 155 10.11 3.23 -16.58
CA PRO A 155 11.33 3.90 -17.01
C PRO A 155 11.43 4.16 -18.53
N ASP A 156 10.78 3.36 -19.34
CA ASP A 156 10.69 3.51 -20.80
C ASP A 156 9.63 4.53 -21.24
N GLY A 157 8.94 5.18 -20.30
CA GLY A 157 7.92 6.18 -20.54
C GLY A 157 6.51 5.65 -20.77
N ARG A 158 6.31 4.33 -20.88
CA ARG A 158 4.98 3.73 -21.00
C ARG A 158 4.19 3.91 -19.69
N GLU A 159 2.89 4.12 -19.83
CA GLU A 159 1.94 4.11 -18.71
C GLU A 159 1.32 2.71 -18.57
N VAL A 160 1.31 2.18 -17.36
CA VAL A 160 0.73 0.88 -17.01
C VAL A 160 -0.31 1.08 -15.90
N PRO A 161 -1.55 0.64 -16.12
CA PRO A 161 -2.58 0.69 -15.10
C PRO A 161 -2.42 -0.47 -14.10
N TYR A 162 -2.26 -0.15 -12.82
CA TYR A 162 -2.27 -1.14 -11.74
C TYR A 162 -3.55 -1.05 -10.93
N TRP A 163 -4.07 -2.21 -10.51
CA TRP A 163 -5.26 -2.29 -9.66
C TRP A 163 -5.00 -1.73 -8.27
N ASN A 164 -5.94 -0.92 -7.79
CA ASN A 164 -5.87 -0.30 -6.49
C ASN A 164 -7.26 -0.21 -5.85
N THR A 165 -7.59 -1.15 -4.97
CA THR A 165 -8.94 -1.24 -4.37
C THR A 165 -9.21 -0.13 -3.37
N PHE A 166 -8.22 0.32 -2.59
CA PHE A 166 -8.45 1.17 -1.41
C PHE A 166 -8.06 2.61 -1.61
N TYR A 167 -6.78 2.91 -1.80
CA TYR A 167 -6.28 4.28 -1.90
C TYR A 167 -5.29 4.44 -3.04
N GLN A 168 -5.44 5.54 -3.78
CA GLN A 168 -4.53 5.94 -4.85
C GLN A 168 -4.49 7.45 -5.00
N GLU A 169 -3.31 7.97 -5.24
CA GLU A 169 -3.08 9.37 -5.55
C GLU A 169 -1.80 9.52 -6.37
N VAL A 170 -1.81 10.43 -7.34
CA VAL A 170 -0.62 10.90 -8.03
C VAL A 170 -0.30 12.29 -7.53
N ARG A 171 0.91 12.48 -7.05
CA ARG A 171 1.44 13.78 -6.64
C ARG A 171 2.62 14.18 -7.49
N TYR A 172 2.80 15.46 -7.66
CA TYR A 172 3.96 16.02 -8.31
C TYR A 172 4.79 16.81 -7.30
N ALA A 173 6.11 16.61 -7.33
CA ALA A 173 6.97 17.40 -6.47
C ALA A 173 6.97 18.86 -6.94
N PRO A 174 6.94 19.83 -6.04
CA PRO A 174 7.09 21.23 -6.41
C PRO A 174 8.42 21.47 -7.11
N VAL A 175 8.47 22.50 -7.93
CA VAL A 175 9.67 22.94 -8.68
C VAL A 175 10.09 24.33 -8.21
N ASP A 176 11.35 24.65 -8.37
CA ASP A 176 11.89 25.98 -8.17
C ASP A 176 12.53 26.54 -9.44
N ALA A 177 13.02 27.79 -9.38
CA ALA A 177 13.65 28.44 -10.53
C ALA A 177 14.89 27.67 -11.02
N GLN A 178 15.67 27.04 -10.12
CA GLN A 178 16.87 26.31 -10.46
C GLN A 178 16.55 25.04 -11.26
N ASP A 179 15.41 24.44 -11.03
CA ASP A 179 14.91 23.29 -11.78
C ASP A 179 14.56 23.66 -13.24
N LEU A 180 14.06 24.87 -13.45
CA LEU A 180 13.54 25.33 -14.75
C LEU A 180 14.59 26.04 -15.61
N MET A 181 15.61 26.66 -15.01
CA MET A 181 16.69 27.37 -15.74
C MET A 181 17.42 26.46 -16.75
N PRO A 182 17.72 25.17 -16.45
CA PRO A 182 18.34 24.27 -17.43
C PRO A 182 17.50 24.04 -18.69
N LEU A 183 16.21 24.37 -18.65
CA LEU A 183 15.28 24.29 -19.79
C LEU A 183 15.30 25.54 -20.68
N GLY A 184 16.24 26.46 -20.44
CA GLY A 184 16.47 27.67 -21.26
C GLY A 184 15.75 28.93 -20.77
N LEU A 185 15.17 28.90 -19.57
CA LEU A 185 14.48 30.06 -18.97
C LEU A 185 15.46 30.96 -18.21
N GLN A 186 15.25 32.27 -18.27
CA GLN A 186 15.95 33.22 -17.41
C GLN A 186 15.37 33.11 -15.97
N TYR A 187 16.20 33.48 -14.97
CA TYR A 187 15.81 33.32 -13.55
C TYR A 187 14.45 33.93 -13.21
N GLY A 188 14.12 35.14 -13.66
CA GLY A 188 12.84 35.80 -13.40
C GLY A 188 11.66 35.00 -13.99
N GLU A 189 11.77 34.60 -15.25
CA GLU A 189 10.75 33.79 -15.95
C GLU A 189 10.61 32.42 -15.28
N ALA A 190 11.71 31.77 -14.91
CA ALA A 190 11.73 30.49 -14.22
C ALA A 190 11.05 30.58 -12.85
N ASN A 191 11.33 31.65 -12.09
CA ASN A 191 10.72 31.85 -10.77
C ASN A 191 9.20 32.09 -10.86
N ASP A 192 8.75 32.93 -11.79
CA ASP A 192 7.32 33.18 -12.01
C ASP A 192 6.58 31.92 -12.48
N LEU A 193 7.22 31.14 -13.37
CA LEU A 193 6.65 29.87 -13.86
C LEU A 193 6.58 28.82 -12.73
N ALA A 194 7.64 28.70 -11.92
CA ALA A 194 7.66 27.76 -10.78
C ALA A 194 6.55 28.10 -9.77
N HIS A 195 6.35 29.40 -9.49
CA HIS A 195 5.28 29.83 -8.58
C HIS A 195 3.90 29.45 -9.12
N ARG A 196 3.60 29.69 -10.38
CA ARG A 196 2.33 29.30 -11.03
C ARG A 196 2.14 27.81 -11.03
N ILE A 197 3.17 27.02 -11.38
CA ILE A 197 3.11 25.55 -11.34
C ILE A 197 2.77 25.08 -9.94
N ASN A 198 3.51 25.51 -8.93
CA ASN A 198 3.29 25.07 -7.56
C ASN A 198 1.91 25.45 -7.02
N GLN A 199 1.38 26.59 -7.44
CA GLN A 199 0.02 27.00 -7.10
C GLN A 199 -1.02 26.07 -7.75
N ALA A 200 -0.86 25.74 -9.05
CA ALA A 200 -1.73 24.80 -9.76
C ALA A 200 -1.68 23.39 -9.14
N LEU A 201 -0.48 22.90 -8.83
CA LEU A 201 -0.30 21.61 -8.16
C LEU A 201 -0.96 21.59 -6.76
N ALA A 202 -0.88 22.67 -6.02
CA ALA A 202 -1.55 22.80 -4.71
C ALA A 202 -3.09 22.79 -4.83
N LEU A 203 -3.64 23.22 -5.96
CA LEU A 203 -5.07 23.12 -6.28
C LEU A 203 -5.48 21.77 -6.85
N GLY A 204 -4.52 20.84 -7.04
CA GLY A 204 -4.77 19.49 -7.55
C GLY A 204 -4.81 19.40 -9.08
N GLU A 205 -4.40 20.46 -9.78
CA GLU A 205 -4.30 20.43 -11.26
C GLU A 205 -3.15 19.51 -11.71
N LYS A 206 -3.36 18.77 -12.79
CA LYS A 206 -2.32 17.89 -13.34
C LYS A 206 -1.53 18.62 -14.43
N PRO A 207 -0.22 18.36 -14.58
CA PRO A 207 0.61 18.98 -15.62
C PRO A 207 0.10 18.79 -17.05
N ALA A 208 -0.57 17.66 -17.31
CA ALA A 208 -1.17 17.40 -18.62
C ALA A 208 -2.38 18.28 -18.94
N GLU A 209 -3.04 18.82 -17.92
CA GLU A 209 -4.24 19.65 -18.02
C GLU A 209 -3.89 21.16 -18.10
N THR A 210 -2.60 21.51 -17.97
CA THR A 210 -2.13 22.89 -18.00
C THR A 210 -1.34 23.20 -19.28
N GLU A 211 -1.42 24.45 -19.75
CA GLU A 211 -0.63 24.92 -20.90
C GLU A 211 0.84 25.16 -20.47
N LEU A 212 1.63 24.08 -20.47
CA LEU A 212 3.05 24.12 -20.14
C LEU A 212 3.92 23.71 -21.35
N PRO A 213 5.12 24.30 -21.50
CA PRO A 213 6.11 23.83 -22.47
C PRO A 213 6.39 22.32 -22.26
N SER A 214 6.63 21.60 -23.35
CA SER A 214 6.83 20.14 -23.29
C SER A 214 7.97 19.73 -22.33
N ALA A 215 9.09 20.45 -22.36
CA ALA A 215 10.23 20.18 -21.47
C ALA A 215 9.90 20.37 -19.99
N VAL A 216 9.07 21.37 -19.64
CA VAL A 216 8.61 21.59 -18.28
C VAL A 216 7.65 20.48 -17.86
N ARG A 217 6.76 20.06 -18.75
CA ARG A 217 5.84 18.94 -18.50
C ARG A 217 6.63 17.65 -18.26
N GLU A 218 7.64 17.34 -19.06
CA GLU A 218 8.49 16.16 -18.88
C GLU A 218 9.24 16.20 -17.55
N LEU A 219 9.76 17.36 -17.15
CA LEU A 219 10.40 17.54 -15.85
C LEU A 219 9.41 17.20 -14.71
N LEU A 220 8.18 17.72 -14.75
CA LEU A 220 7.15 17.42 -13.75
C LEU A 220 6.80 15.94 -13.72
N GLU A 221 6.61 15.33 -14.90
CA GLU A 221 6.32 13.90 -15.01
C GLU A 221 7.45 13.01 -14.49
N SER A 222 8.72 13.43 -14.64
CA SER A 222 9.87 12.74 -14.05
C SER A 222 9.91 12.80 -12.52
N ARG A 223 9.21 13.77 -11.94
CA ARG A 223 9.07 13.97 -10.48
C ARG A 223 7.74 13.50 -9.93
N ARG A 224 6.98 12.77 -10.73
CA ARG A 224 5.71 12.15 -10.32
C ARG A 224 5.96 11.20 -9.15
N ARG A 225 5.14 11.31 -8.12
CA ARG A 225 5.14 10.43 -6.96
C ARG A 225 3.81 9.74 -6.85
N TYR A 226 3.85 8.50 -6.46
CA TYR A 226 2.65 7.70 -6.27
C TYR A 226 2.41 7.47 -4.78
N LEU A 227 1.14 7.53 -4.39
CA LEU A 227 0.65 7.03 -3.11
C LEU A 227 -0.46 6.03 -3.41
N GLY A 228 -0.42 4.87 -2.77
CA GLY A 228 -1.43 3.86 -3.04
C GLY A 228 -1.18 2.54 -2.35
N GLN A 229 -2.27 1.79 -2.26
CA GLN A 229 -2.32 0.42 -1.74
C GLN A 229 -2.55 -0.51 -2.94
N MET A 230 -1.46 -1.07 -3.46
CA MET A 230 -1.43 -1.82 -4.72
C MET A 230 -1.86 -3.26 -4.52
N ASP A 231 -2.89 -3.70 -5.26
CA ASP A 231 -3.46 -5.03 -5.09
C ASP A 231 -2.51 -6.13 -5.58
N LEU A 232 -2.34 -7.16 -4.75
CA LEU A 232 -1.46 -8.30 -5.00
C LEU A 232 -2.09 -9.29 -5.99
N ASN A 233 -1.26 -9.84 -6.86
CA ASN A 233 -1.67 -10.85 -7.84
C ASN A 233 -1.46 -12.26 -7.30
N LEU A 234 -2.50 -12.90 -6.80
CA LEU A 234 -2.44 -14.27 -6.26
C LEU A 234 -1.99 -15.34 -7.28
N ASN A 235 -1.98 -15.02 -8.58
CA ASN A 235 -1.46 -15.90 -9.61
C ASN A 235 0.09 -15.87 -9.69
N SER A 236 0.73 -14.91 -9.03
CA SER A 236 2.19 -14.82 -8.96
C SER A 236 2.73 -15.71 -7.84
N PRO A 237 3.66 -16.65 -8.13
CA PRO A 237 4.32 -17.44 -7.09
C PRO A 237 5.02 -16.57 -6.04
N LEU A 238 5.62 -15.45 -6.45
CA LEU A 238 6.33 -14.53 -5.55
C LEU A 238 5.42 -13.90 -4.49
N VAL A 239 4.10 -13.79 -4.73
CA VAL A 239 3.15 -13.35 -3.71
C VAL A 239 3.04 -14.38 -2.60
N TRP A 240 3.06 -15.65 -2.94
CA TRP A 240 2.99 -16.74 -1.95
C TRP A 240 4.29 -16.87 -1.15
N ASP A 241 5.44 -16.69 -1.81
CA ASP A 241 6.74 -16.63 -1.12
C ASP A 241 6.76 -15.47 -0.11
N TYR A 242 6.23 -14.31 -0.52
CA TYR A 242 6.05 -13.14 0.35
C TYR A 242 5.10 -13.44 1.53
N TYR A 243 4.00 -14.17 1.31
CA TYR A 243 3.08 -14.56 2.37
C TYR A 243 3.76 -15.47 3.39
N ASP A 244 4.47 -16.49 2.92
CA ASP A 244 5.22 -17.41 3.77
C ASP A 244 6.28 -16.67 4.60
N GLU A 245 7.05 -15.78 3.98
CA GLU A 245 8.06 -14.98 4.69
C GLU A 245 7.41 -14.08 5.75
N THR A 246 6.30 -13.44 5.40
CA THR A 246 5.59 -12.55 6.32
C THR A 246 5.04 -13.32 7.53
N LEU A 247 4.41 -14.46 7.31
CA LEU A 247 3.87 -15.29 8.41
C LEU A 247 4.98 -15.77 9.34
N ARG A 248 6.13 -16.23 8.79
CA ARG A 248 7.30 -16.58 9.62
C ARG A 248 7.78 -15.39 10.43
N ARG A 249 7.85 -14.21 9.85
CA ARG A 249 8.27 -12.98 10.53
C ARG A 249 7.31 -12.60 11.66
N LEU A 250 6.00 -12.68 11.44
CA LEU A 250 5.00 -12.45 12.50
C LEU A 250 5.11 -13.49 13.62
N ALA A 251 5.36 -14.74 13.28
CA ALA A 251 5.64 -15.79 14.28
C ALA A 251 6.93 -15.50 15.08
N ASP A 252 7.99 -15.03 14.43
CA ASP A 252 9.25 -14.63 15.08
C ASP A 252 9.08 -13.43 16.03
N TYR A 253 8.12 -12.54 15.74
CA TYR A 253 7.70 -11.51 16.68
C TYR A 253 6.84 -12.06 17.83
N GLY A 254 6.46 -13.33 17.77
CA GLY A 254 5.67 -14.00 18.80
C GLY A 254 4.18 -13.73 18.71
N ALA A 255 3.66 -13.51 17.50
CA ALA A 255 2.21 -13.44 17.29
C ALA A 255 1.55 -14.77 17.70
N ALA A 256 0.68 -14.73 18.69
CA ALA A 256 -0.18 -15.85 19.06
C ALA A 256 -1.43 -15.91 18.17
N ILE A 257 -1.81 -14.78 17.62
CA ILE A 257 -2.94 -14.63 16.70
C ILE A 257 -2.51 -13.74 15.55
N VAL A 258 -2.77 -14.16 14.32
CA VAL A 258 -2.66 -13.34 13.12
C VAL A 258 -4.06 -12.98 12.64
N ARG A 259 -4.33 -11.67 12.48
CA ARG A 259 -5.55 -11.18 11.86
C ARG A 259 -5.30 -10.97 10.37
N LEU A 260 -6.05 -11.66 9.55
CA LEU A 260 -5.98 -11.53 8.08
C LEU A 260 -6.85 -10.36 7.63
N ASP A 261 -6.21 -9.22 7.34
CA ASP A 261 -6.92 -8.04 6.84
C ASP A 261 -7.15 -8.13 5.34
N ALA A 262 -8.32 -7.64 4.92
CA ALA A 262 -8.73 -7.54 3.50
C ALA A 262 -8.64 -8.87 2.70
N PHE A 263 -8.58 -10.05 3.35
CA PHE A 263 -8.39 -11.34 2.67
C PHE A 263 -9.48 -11.65 1.63
N ALA A 264 -10.71 -11.21 1.89
CA ALA A 264 -11.83 -11.46 0.98
C ALA A 264 -11.76 -10.65 -0.33
N TYR A 265 -10.89 -9.63 -0.39
CA TYR A 265 -10.63 -8.87 -1.61
C TYR A 265 -9.52 -9.49 -2.47
N ALA A 266 -8.69 -10.38 -1.92
CA ALA A 266 -7.52 -10.88 -2.60
C ALA A 266 -7.84 -11.72 -3.85
N PRO A 267 -8.77 -12.70 -3.82
CA PRO A 267 -9.17 -13.43 -5.03
C PRO A 267 -10.02 -12.56 -5.97
N LYS A 268 -9.58 -12.43 -7.22
CA LYS A 268 -10.26 -11.67 -8.29
C LYS A 268 -10.31 -12.49 -9.58
N ALA A 269 -11.42 -12.39 -10.31
CA ALA A 269 -11.56 -12.98 -11.64
C ALA A 269 -12.54 -12.14 -12.49
N PRO A 270 -12.32 -12.01 -13.82
CA PRO A 270 -13.25 -11.33 -14.70
C PRO A 270 -14.66 -11.94 -14.64
N GLY A 271 -15.68 -11.07 -14.62
CA GLY A 271 -17.07 -11.52 -14.54
C GLY A 271 -17.54 -12.01 -13.18
N ARG A 272 -16.69 -11.91 -12.16
CA ARG A 272 -17.01 -12.21 -10.77
C ARG A 272 -17.06 -10.91 -9.93
N ARG A 273 -17.65 -10.97 -8.76
CA ARG A 273 -17.52 -9.88 -7.77
C ARG A 273 -16.06 -9.77 -7.29
N ASN A 274 -15.70 -8.64 -6.73
CA ASN A 274 -14.34 -8.39 -6.23
C ASN A 274 -14.25 -8.51 -4.70
N PHE A 275 -15.18 -9.22 -4.09
CA PHE A 275 -15.23 -9.47 -2.65
C PHE A 275 -15.86 -10.81 -2.36
N LEU A 276 -15.21 -11.62 -1.53
CA LEU A 276 -15.67 -12.93 -1.06
C LEU A 276 -16.07 -13.86 -2.22
N ASN A 277 -15.14 -14.10 -3.15
CA ASN A 277 -15.31 -15.11 -4.20
C ASN A 277 -15.13 -16.51 -3.62
N GLU A 278 -16.13 -17.36 -3.81
CA GLU A 278 -16.12 -18.75 -3.38
C GLU A 278 -15.98 -19.66 -4.62
N PRO A 279 -15.18 -20.73 -4.53
CA PRO A 279 -14.43 -21.23 -3.36
C PRO A 279 -13.07 -20.58 -3.13
N GLU A 280 -12.62 -19.65 -3.98
CA GLU A 280 -11.24 -19.14 -4.05
C GLU A 280 -10.80 -18.48 -2.72
N THR A 281 -11.71 -17.73 -2.06
CA THR A 281 -11.41 -17.11 -0.76
C THR A 281 -11.06 -18.16 0.30
N TRP A 282 -11.79 -19.27 0.32
CA TRP A 282 -11.53 -20.36 1.27
C TRP A 282 -10.26 -21.12 0.94
N GLN A 283 -9.93 -21.30 -0.34
CA GLN A 283 -8.66 -21.90 -0.78
C GLN A 283 -7.45 -21.05 -0.35
N VAL A 284 -7.58 -19.72 -0.42
CA VAL A 284 -6.53 -18.81 0.11
C VAL A 284 -6.35 -19.01 1.61
N LEU A 285 -7.44 -19.09 2.37
CA LEU A 285 -7.38 -19.31 3.82
C LEU A 285 -6.78 -20.67 4.18
N ASP A 286 -7.14 -21.72 3.47
CA ASP A 286 -6.59 -23.07 3.69
C ASP A 286 -5.08 -23.06 3.46
N ARG A 287 -4.62 -22.43 2.36
CA ARG A 287 -3.19 -22.35 2.06
C ARG A 287 -2.41 -21.46 3.05
N VAL A 288 -3.03 -20.43 3.60
CA VAL A 288 -2.38 -19.56 4.63
C VAL A 288 -2.32 -20.27 5.99
N LYS A 289 -3.23 -21.22 6.25
CA LYS A 289 -3.29 -21.99 7.49
C LYS A 289 -2.17 -23.05 7.57
N ASP A 290 -1.81 -23.69 6.44
CA ASP A 290 -0.81 -24.73 6.34
C ASP A 290 0.61 -24.18 6.40
#